data_5c2384dacb5963f068e7822bf5b69846
#
_entry.id   5c2384dacb5963f068e7822bf5b69846
#
_cell.length_a   1.000
_cell.length_b   1.000
_cell.length_c   1.000
_cell.angle_alpha   90.00
_cell.angle_beta   90.00
_cell.angle_gamma   90.00
#
_symmetry.space_group_name_H-M   'P 1'
#
loop_
_entity.id
_entity.type
_entity.pdbx_description
1 polymer ?
#
loop_
_entity_poly.entity_id
_entity_poly.type
_entity_poly.pdbx_seq_one_letter_code
_entity_poly.pdbx_strand_id
1 'polypeptide(L)'
;MYLQGIRGLDPFTAALLLTPGYIISSFLSLYMGRLSDRFGARGIATIGIVLMCFSIMMYMTLTISSNYYTIILASIISGIGGAMFWPANSSAVMSNAQHQHYGSISGLLRLMTNIGTLGSFVIAITAATVATSRSTAFSVFIGTSKLIGGVSIEFLSGIQAALLMCLIILIIAGILSLARGKEERQSKRNYP
;
A
#
# COMPACT_ATOMS: atom_id res chain seq x y z
N MET A 1 -8.92 8.22 -6.88
CA MET A 1 -10.30 7.98 -7.34
C MET A 1 -11.35 8.55 -6.39
N TYR A 2 -11.41 8.16 -5.09
CA TYR A 2 -12.43 8.71 -4.16
C TYR A 2 -12.40 10.24 -4.05
N LEU A 3 -11.25 10.84 -3.80
CA LEU A 3 -11.12 12.30 -3.63
C LEU A 3 -11.43 13.09 -4.91
N GLN A 4 -11.08 12.57 -6.05
CA GLN A 4 -11.28 13.21 -7.35
C GLN A 4 -12.67 12.91 -7.90
N GLY A 5 -13.07 11.63 -7.91
CA GLY A 5 -14.35 11.20 -8.49
C GLY A 5 -15.56 11.60 -7.62
N ILE A 6 -15.55 11.26 -6.33
CA ILE A 6 -16.70 11.47 -5.44
C ILE A 6 -16.69 12.87 -4.82
N ARG A 7 -15.53 13.31 -4.32
CA ARG A 7 -15.41 14.62 -3.65
C ARG A 7 -15.16 15.77 -4.62
N GLY A 8 -14.90 15.49 -5.90
CA GLY A 8 -14.71 16.51 -6.93
C GLY A 8 -13.46 17.37 -6.73
N LEU A 9 -12.50 16.92 -5.91
CA LEU A 9 -11.25 17.65 -5.68
C LEU A 9 -10.36 17.58 -6.91
N ASP A 10 -9.64 18.65 -7.17
CA ASP A 10 -8.59 18.66 -8.16
C ASP A 10 -7.44 17.70 -7.76
N PRO A 11 -6.67 17.18 -8.71
CA PRO A 11 -5.60 16.23 -8.44
C PRO A 11 -4.55 16.74 -7.45
N PHE A 12 -4.24 18.03 -7.48
CA PHE A 12 -3.28 18.66 -6.59
C PHE A 12 -3.75 18.64 -5.13
N THR A 13 -4.97 19.10 -4.86
CA THR A 13 -5.56 19.10 -3.51
C THR A 13 -5.73 17.66 -2.99
N ALA A 14 -6.13 16.72 -3.85
CA ALA A 14 -6.23 15.32 -3.49
C ALA A 14 -4.87 14.72 -3.09
N ALA A 15 -3.80 15.06 -3.82
CA ALA A 15 -2.45 14.65 -3.47
C ALA A 15 -1.96 15.27 -2.15
N LEU A 16 -2.26 16.56 -1.93
CA LEU A 16 -1.88 17.28 -0.72
C LEU A 16 -2.48 16.63 0.55
N LEU A 17 -3.72 16.15 0.49
CA LEU A 17 -4.37 15.46 1.60
C LEU A 17 -3.70 14.12 1.95
N LEU A 18 -3.04 13.47 1.00
CA LEU A 18 -2.32 12.21 1.22
C LEU A 18 -0.83 12.42 1.56
N THR A 19 -0.30 13.62 1.31
CA THR A 19 1.12 13.97 1.54
C THR A 19 1.60 13.69 2.97
N PRO A 20 0.83 13.94 4.06
CA PRO A 20 1.27 13.66 5.41
C PRO A 20 1.68 12.20 5.61
N GLY A 21 0.94 11.23 5.02
CA GLY A 21 1.29 9.82 5.07
C GLY A 21 2.61 9.50 4.38
N TYR A 22 2.87 10.10 3.21
CA TYR A 22 4.12 9.91 2.47
C TYR A 22 5.32 10.53 3.19
N ILE A 23 5.18 11.72 3.78
CA ILE A 23 6.22 12.37 4.57
C ILE A 23 6.61 11.48 5.75
N ILE A 24 5.63 11.04 6.54
CA ILE A 24 5.87 10.17 7.69
C ILE A 24 6.53 8.87 7.23
N SER A 25 6.06 8.27 6.16
CA SER A 25 6.65 7.04 5.61
C SER A 25 8.11 7.23 5.24
N SER A 26 8.46 8.34 4.60
CA SER A 26 9.84 8.63 4.15
C SER A 26 10.80 8.75 5.32
N PHE A 27 10.45 9.51 6.36
CA PHE A 27 11.29 9.65 7.55
C PHE A 27 11.37 8.37 8.37
N LEU A 28 10.23 7.71 8.57
CA LEU A 28 10.15 6.55 9.44
C LEU A 28 10.83 5.31 8.82
N SER A 29 10.86 5.19 7.49
CA SER A 29 11.45 4.03 6.80
C SER A 29 12.94 3.86 7.11
N LEU A 30 13.68 4.96 7.30
CA LEU A 30 15.09 4.91 7.68
C LEU A 30 15.31 4.29 9.07
N TYR A 31 14.44 4.63 10.02
CA TYR A 31 14.49 4.06 11.37
C TYR A 31 14.01 2.62 11.40
N MET A 32 12.95 2.32 10.65
CA MET A 32 12.36 0.97 10.59
C MET A 32 13.28 -0.02 9.88
N GLY A 33 14.05 0.42 8.89
CA GLY A 33 15.11 -0.40 8.30
C GLY A 33 16.14 -0.85 9.34
N ARG A 34 16.71 0.08 10.09
CA ARG A 34 17.65 -0.22 11.17
C ARG A 34 17.04 -1.09 12.27
N LEU A 35 15.78 -0.84 12.61
CA LEU A 35 15.06 -1.60 13.62
C LEU A 35 14.83 -3.05 13.13
N SER A 36 14.49 -3.23 11.85
CA SER A 36 14.34 -4.53 11.20
C SER A 36 15.64 -5.34 11.24
N ASP A 37 16.77 -4.70 10.96
CA ASP A 37 18.08 -5.35 11.02
C ASP A 37 18.46 -5.77 12.47
N ARG A 38 17.93 -5.06 13.47
CA ARG A 38 18.26 -5.30 14.88
C ARG A 38 17.34 -6.32 15.55
N PHE A 39 16.03 -6.26 15.30
CA PHE A 39 15.01 -7.07 15.96
C PHE A 39 14.47 -8.20 15.09
N GLY A 40 14.84 -8.24 13.81
CA GLY A 40 14.36 -9.20 12.83
C GLY A 40 13.23 -8.64 11.97
N ALA A 41 13.28 -8.93 10.69
CA ALA A 41 12.37 -8.35 9.69
C ALA A 41 10.93 -8.88 9.84
N ARG A 42 10.75 -10.13 10.29
CA ARG A 42 9.44 -10.78 10.39
C ARG A 42 8.44 -9.98 11.25
N GLY A 43 8.83 -9.64 12.48
CA GLY A 43 7.94 -8.97 13.43
C GLY A 43 7.53 -7.57 12.93
N ILE A 44 8.52 -6.80 12.45
CA ILE A 44 8.30 -5.44 11.97
C ILE A 44 7.45 -5.44 10.71
N ALA A 45 7.72 -6.33 9.75
CA ALA A 45 6.90 -6.47 8.54
C ALA A 45 5.45 -6.84 8.87
N THR A 46 5.24 -7.77 9.81
CA THR A 46 3.89 -8.20 10.19
C THR A 46 3.09 -7.06 10.85
N ILE A 47 3.72 -6.31 11.78
CA ILE A 47 3.07 -5.13 12.39
C ILE A 47 2.74 -4.10 11.29
N GLY A 48 3.65 -3.89 10.35
CA GLY A 48 3.40 -3.01 9.19
C GLY A 48 2.15 -3.42 8.40
N ILE A 49 2.00 -4.72 8.09
CA ILE A 49 0.82 -5.25 7.40
C ILE A 49 -0.46 -5.03 8.21
N VAL A 50 -0.44 -5.28 9.52
CA VAL A 50 -1.61 -5.06 10.40
C VAL A 50 -2.04 -3.59 10.37
N LEU A 51 -1.10 -2.65 10.44
CA LEU A 51 -1.41 -1.22 10.33
C LEU A 51 -1.98 -0.85 8.96
N MET A 52 -1.45 -1.43 7.88
CA MET A 52 -1.98 -1.23 6.53
C MET A 52 -3.40 -1.81 6.41
N CYS A 53 -3.69 -2.99 6.96
CA CYS A 53 -5.05 -3.55 7.01
C CYS A 53 -6.01 -2.60 7.75
N PHE A 54 -5.60 -2.08 8.91
CA PHE A 54 -6.40 -1.13 9.68
C PHE A 54 -6.67 0.16 8.89
N SER A 55 -5.67 0.68 8.19
CA SER A 55 -5.84 1.84 7.31
C SER A 55 -6.86 1.57 6.18
N ILE A 56 -6.78 0.39 5.53
CA ILE A 56 -7.75 0.01 4.48
C ILE A 56 -9.17 -0.08 5.07
N MET A 57 -9.34 -0.68 6.25
CA MET A 57 -10.64 -0.70 6.93
C MET A 57 -11.16 0.71 7.19
N MET A 58 -10.31 1.66 7.63
CA MET A 58 -10.70 3.07 7.76
C MET A 58 -11.13 3.67 6.41
N TYR A 59 -10.42 3.36 5.32
CA TYR A 59 -10.84 3.83 3.98
C TYR A 59 -12.17 3.23 3.53
N MET A 60 -12.50 1.99 3.95
CA MET A 60 -13.80 1.36 3.64
C MET A 60 -14.97 2.03 4.38
N THR A 61 -14.75 2.67 5.53
CA THR A 61 -15.81 3.42 6.25
C THR A 61 -16.10 4.79 5.63
N LEU A 62 -15.36 5.20 4.61
CA LEU A 62 -15.58 6.50 3.97
C LEU A 62 -16.93 6.53 3.23
N THR A 63 -17.68 7.58 3.48
CA THR A 63 -18.96 7.92 2.84
C THR A 63 -18.79 9.18 2.00
N ILE A 64 -19.82 9.55 1.24
CA ILE A 64 -19.81 10.77 0.40
C ILE A 64 -19.54 12.03 1.23
N SER A 65 -19.94 12.04 2.50
CA SER A 65 -19.82 13.20 3.41
C SER A 65 -18.74 13.08 4.47
N SER A 66 -17.86 12.06 4.39
CA SER A 66 -16.81 11.84 5.40
C SER A 66 -15.87 13.02 5.54
N ASN A 67 -15.42 13.27 6.77
CA ASN A 67 -14.49 14.34 7.06
C ASN A 67 -13.09 14.04 6.48
N TYR A 68 -12.40 15.06 5.98
CA TYR A 68 -11.03 14.94 5.46
C TYR A 68 -10.03 14.45 6.51
N TYR A 69 -10.28 14.74 7.80
CA TYR A 69 -9.44 14.23 8.90
C TYR A 69 -9.34 12.70 8.92
N THR A 70 -10.42 11.99 8.61
CA THR A 70 -10.41 10.52 8.54
C THR A 70 -9.48 10.03 7.43
N ILE A 71 -9.46 10.72 6.29
CA ILE A 71 -8.61 10.39 5.15
C ILE A 71 -7.13 10.64 5.50
N ILE A 72 -6.84 11.79 6.10
CA ILE A 72 -5.49 12.14 6.53
C ILE A 72 -4.98 11.12 7.57
N LEU A 73 -5.80 10.80 8.56
CA LEU A 73 -5.45 9.82 9.60
C LEU A 73 -5.19 8.44 8.99
N ALA A 74 -6.06 7.97 8.10
CA ALA A 74 -5.87 6.71 7.40
C ALA A 74 -4.59 6.72 6.55
N SER A 75 -4.27 7.84 5.86
CA SER A 75 -3.04 7.97 5.09
C SER A 75 -1.78 7.92 5.98
N ILE A 76 -1.83 8.53 7.14
CA ILE A 76 -0.73 8.49 8.13
C ILE A 76 -0.51 7.05 8.62
N ILE A 77 -1.57 6.35 9.02
CA ILE A 77 -1.49 4.95 9.48
C ILE A 77 -0.95 4.05 8.38
N SER A 78 -1.42 4.22 7.13
CA SER A 78 -0.90 3.52 5.97
C SER A 78 0.57 3.82 5.73
N GLY A 79 0.98 5.09 5.87
CA GLY A 79 2.37 5.52 5.74
C GLY A 79 3.29 4.87 6.77
N ILE A 80 2.86 4.80 8.03
CA ILE A 80 3.58 4.10 9.11
C ILE A 80 3.71 2.61 8.78
N GLY A 81 2.59 1.97 8.41
CA GLY A 81 2.57 0.56 8.03
C GLY A 81 3.51 0.25 6.87
N GLY A 82 3.49 1.08 5.82
CA GLY A 82 4.38 0.96 4.67
C GLY A 82 5.85 1.16 5.03
N ALA A 83 6.16 2.14 5.88
CA ALA A 83 7.51 2.40 6.38
C ALA A 83 8.08 1.22 7.18
N MET A 84 7.22 0.45 7.86
CA MET A 84 7.62 -0.76 8.57
C MET A 84 7.77 -1.95 7.62
N PHE A 85 6.84 -2.12 6.69
CA PHE A 85 6.78 -3.30 5.82
C PHE A 85 7.89 -3.31 4.76
N TRP A 86 8.04 -2.22 3.97
CA TRP A 86 8.90 -2.23 2.79
C TRP A 86 10.38 -2.47 3.10
N PRO A 87 11.01 -1.74 4.04
CA PRO A 87 12.41 -1.99 4.39
C PRO A 87 12.61 -3.38 4.99
N ALA A 88 11.71 -3.80 5.91
CA ALA A 88 11.80 -5.09 6.55
C ALA A 88 11.68 -6.24 5.56
N ASN A 89 10.74 -6.16 4.61
CA ASN A 89 10.58 -7.19 3.59
C ASN A 89 11.79 -7.26 2.65
N SER A 90 12.33 -6.11 2.25
CA SER A 90 13.55 -6.05 1.41
C SER A 90 14.76 -6.61 2.14
N SER A 91 14.95 -6.26 3.42
CA SER A 91 16.02 -6.79 4.27
C SER A 91 15.92 -8.32 4.41
N ALA A 92 14.72 -8.85 4.66
CA ALA A 92 14.49 -10.29 4.77
C ALA A 92 14.80 -11.07 3.50
N VAL A 93 14.52 -10.51 2.32
CA VAL A 93 14.87 -11.16 1.05
C VAL A 93 16.38 -11.11 0.81
N MET A 94 17.00 -9.96 1.07
CA MET A 94 18.43 -9.78 0.83
C MET A 94 19.29 -10.54 1.83
N SER A 95 18.84 -10.73 3.06
CA SER A 95 19.61 -11.50 4.08
C SER A 95 19.77 -12.99 3.73
N ASN A 96 18.84 -13.54 2.94
CA ASN A 96 18.90 -14.92 2.46
C ASN A 96 19.62 -15.05 1.10
N ALA A 97 20.06 -13.95 0.52
CA ALA A 97 20.74 -13.94 -0.77
C ALA A 97 22.25 -14.18 -0.61
N GLN A 98 22.85 -14.95 -1.52
CA GLN A 98 24.30 -15.04 -1.62
C GLN A 98 24.84 -13.74 -2.25
N HIS A 99 25.99 -13.25 -1.77
CA HIS A 99 26.61 -12.00 -2.23
C HIS A 99 26.73 -11.89 -3.75
N GLN A 100 27.10 -12.99 -4.41
CA GLN A 100 27.25 -13.07 -5.88
C GLN A 100 25.92 -12.89 -6.64
N HIS A 101 24.76 -13.05 -5.98
CA HIS A 101 23.44 -12.94 -6.59
C HIS A 101 22.65 -11.70 -6.17
N TYR A 102 23.24 -10.79 -5.39
CA TYR A 102 22.53 -9.58 -4.91
C TYR A 102 21.93 -8.74 -6.03
N GLY A 103 22.64 -8.58 -7.15
CA GLY A 103 22.12 -7.83 -8.31
C GLY A 103 20.87 -8.48 -8.91
N SER A 104 20.92 -9.78 -9.14
CA SER A 104 19.79 -10.53 -9.72
C SER A 104 18.57 -10.52 -8.79
N ILE A 105 18.78 -10.71 -7.48
CA ILE A 105 17.70 -10.72 -6.48
C ILE A 105 17.08 -9.33 -6.33
N SER A 106 17.89 -8.28 -6.31
CA SER A 106 17.39 -6.90 -6.30
C SER A 106 16.57 -6.58 -7.55
N GLY A 107 17.04 -7.03 -8.72
CA GLY A 107 16.31 -6.91 -9.98
C GLY A 107 14.96 -7.63 -9.93
N LEU A 108 14.93 -8.86 -9.41
CA LEU A 108 13.70 -9.63 -9.24
C LEU A 108 12.72 -8.97 -8.30
N LEU A 109 13.18 -8.45 -7.14
CA LEU A 109 12.35 -7.69 -6.21
C LEU A 109 11.70 -6.47 -6.90
N ARG A 110 12.49 -5.72 -7.66
CA ARG A 110 12.00 -4.57 -8.41
C ARG A 110 10.94 -4.97 -9.44
N LEU A 111 11.20 -6.05 -10.17
CA LEU A 111 10.28 -6.59 -11.16
C LEU A 111 8.95 -7.02 -10.50
N MET A 112 8.99 -7.75 -9.39
CA MET A 112 7.80 -8.15 -8.64
C MET A 112 7.01 -6.94 -8.13
N THR A 113 7.69 -5.91 -7.62
CA THR A 113 7.06 -4.66 -7.17
C THR A 113 6.36 -3.94 -8.33
N ASN A 114 6.99 -3.88 -9.50
CA ASN A 114 6.39 -3.25 -10.69
C ASN A 114 5.18 -4.04 -11.19
N ILE A 115 5.25 -5.37 -11.23
CA ILE A 115 4.10 -6.23 -11.58
C ILE A 115 2.95 -6.01 -10.59
N GLY A 116 3.24 -5.95 -9.29
CA GLY A 116 2.25 -5.66 -8.26
C GLY A 116 1.60 -4.28 -8.45
N THR A 117 2.38 -3.27 -8.77
CA THR A 117 1.88 -1.92 -9.04
C THR A 117 0.97 -1.87 -10.27
N LEU A 118 1.38 -2.48 -11.38
CA LEU A 118 0.55 -2.58 -12.58
C LEU A 118 -0.74 -3.36 -12.32
N GLY A 119 -0.63 -4.49 -11.60
CA GLY A 119 -1.78 -5.29 -11.18
C GLY A 119 -2.77 -4.48 -10.32
N SER A 120 -2.29 -3.64 -9.42
CA SER A 120 -3.15 -2.78 -8.60
C SER A 120 -3.95 -1.77 -9.43
N PHE A 121 -3.36 -1.22 -10.49
CA PHE A 121 -4.08 -0.33 -11.41
C PHE A 121 -5.17 -1.07 -12.18
N VAL A 122 -4.88 -2.28 -12.67
CA VAL A 122 -5.88 -3.12 -13.35
C VAL A 122 -7.05 -3.43 -12.42
N ILE A 123 -6.78 -3.85 -11.18
CA ILE A 123 -7.81 -4.12 -10.16
C ILE A 123 -8.65 -2.86 -9.89
N ALA A 124 -8.00 -1.71 -9.69
CA ALA A 124 -8.68 -0.46 -9.39
C ALA A 124 -9.60 0.00 -10.54
N ILE A 125 -9.12 -0.10 -11.79
CA ILE A 125 -9.92 0.27 -12.97
C ILE A 125 -11.07 -0.73 -13.15
N THR A 126 -10.80 -2.03 -13.04
CA THR A 126 -11.83 -3.07 -13.19
C THR A 126 -12.95 -2.91 -12.16
N ALA A 127 -12.61 -2.68 -10.89
CA ALA A 127 -13.59 -2.44 -9.84
C ALA A 127 -14.42 -1.17 -10.10
N ALA A 128 -13.79 -0.11 -10.61
CA ALA A 128 -14.50 1.10 -10.99
C ALA A 128 -15.45 0.88 -12.19
N THR A 129 -15.10 0.00 -13.14
CA THR A 129 -15.95 -0.30 -14.31
C THR A 129 -17.13 -1.21 -14.00
N VAL A 130 -17.13 -1.90 -12.88
CA VAL A 130 -18.32 -2.63 -12.41
C VAL A 130 -19.45 -1.69 -11.99
N ALA A 131 -19.08 -0.51 -11.48
CA ALA A 131 -20.02 0.48 -10.95
C ALA A 131 -20.37 1.59 -11.95
N THR A 132 -19.59 1.76 -13.03
CA THR A 132 -19.81 2.84 -14.00
C THR A 132 -19.27 2.47 -15.39
N SER A 133 -19.56 3.28 -16.42
CA SER A 133 -19.06 3.02 -17.78
C SER A 133 -17.52 3.06 -17.81
N ARG A 134 -16.94 2.23 -18.70
CA ARG A 134 -15.48 2.16 -18.87
C ARG A 134 -14.83 3.51 -19.16
N SER A 135 -15.48 4.32 -20.01
CA SER A 135 -14.99 5.66 -20.36
C SER A 135 -14.95 6.59 -19.16
N THR A 136 -16.00 6.58 -18.33
CA THR A 136 -16.09 7.41 -17.12
C THR A 136 -15.08 6.97 -16.06
N ALA A 137 -14.97 5.66 -15.81
CA ALA A 137 -13.98 5.11 -14.87
C ALA A 137 -12.54 5.50 -15.27
N PHE A 138 -12.22 5.40 -16.55
CA PHE A 138 -10.90 5.75 -17.08
C PHE A 138 -10.64 7.26 -16.99
N SER A 139 -11.62 8.09 -17.32
CA SER A 139 -11.51 9.55 -17.22
C SER A 139 -11.30 10.03 -15.79
N VAL A 140 -11.98 9.42 -14.81
CA VAL A 140 -11.75 9.69 -13.38
C VAL A 140 -10.39 9.21 -12.92
N PHE A 141 -9.92 8.06 -13.42
CA PHE A 141 -8.60 7.54 -13.10
C PHE A 141 -7.47 8.47 -13.56
N ILE A 142 -7.59 9.02 -14.78
CA ILE A 142 -6.63 10.00 -15.34
C ILE A 142 -6.82 11.40 -14.72
N GLY A 143 -7.92 11.65 -14.01
CA GLY A 143 -8.22 12.97 -13.42
C GLY A 143 -8.75 13.99 -14.41
N THR A 144 -9.24 13.54 -15.58
CA THR A 144 -9.77 14.42 -16.64
C THR A 144 -11.26 14.76 -16.51
N SER A 145 -12.02 14.00 -15.73
CA SER A 145 -13.43 14.27 -15.47
C SER A 145 -13.80 14.20 -14.00
N LYS A 146 -14.71 15.07 -13.59
CA LYS A 146 -15.40 15.02 -12.30
C LYS A 146 -16.70 14.27 -12.50
N LEU A 147 -17.03 13.35 -11.60
CA LEU A 147 -18.35 12.72 -11.60
C LEU A 147 -19.38 13.74 -11.10
N ILE A 148 -20.00 14.47 -12.03
CA ILE A 148 -21.04 15.45 -11.73
C ILE A 148 -22.40 14.76 -11.83
N GLY A 149 -23.08 14.60 -10.68
CA GLY A 149 -24.49 14.23 -10.59
C GLY A 149 -24.82 12.74 -10.70
N GLY A 150 -25.20 12.11 -9.60
CA GLY A 150 -25.97 10.85 -9.57
C GLY A 150 -25.22 9.54 -9.57
N VAL A 151 -23.96 9.47 -10.01
CA VAL A 151 -23.17 8.22 -10.12
C VAL A 151 -22.34 7.94 -8.83
N SER A 152 -22.45 8.79 -7.84
CA SER A 152 -21.55 8.77 -6.68
C SER A 152 -21.70 7.53 -5.78
N ILE A 153 -22.88 6.96 -5.63
CA ILE A 153 -23.12 5.80 -4.75
C ILE A 153 -22.62 4.51 -5.38
N GLU A 154 -22.93 4.28 -6.66
CA GLU A 154 -22.48 3.11 -7.40
C GLU A 154 -20.95 3.11 -7.53
N PHE A 155 -20.37 4.27 -7.80
CA PHE A 155 -18.91 4.41 -7.89
C PHE A 155 -18.22 4.19 -6.53
N LEU A 156 -18.86 4.65 -5.43
CA LEU A 156 -18.35 4.37 -4.07
C LEU A 156 -18.35 2.87 -3.77
N SER A 157 -19.40 2.14 -4.15
CA SER A 157 -19.46 0.69 -3.97
C SER A 157 -18.36 -0.03 -4.75
N GLY A 158 -18.03 0.42 -5.96
CA GLY A 158 -16.91 -0.08 -6.74
C GLY A 158 -15.55 0.15 -6.07
N ILE A 159 -15.35 1.34 -5.49
CA ILE A 159 -14.13 1.63 -4.70
C ILE A 159 -14.05 0.74 -3.46
N GLN A 160 -15.17 0.55 -2.75
CA GLN A 160 -15.21 -0.32 -1.57
C GLN A 160 -14.92 -1.78 -1.94
N ALA A 161 -15.43 -2.27 -3.08
CA ALA A 161 -15.11 -3.60 -3.59
C ALA A 161 -13.61 -3.75 -3.90
N ALA A 162 -12.98 -2.75 -4.53
CA ALA A 162 -11.54 -2.74 -4.78
C ALA A 162 -10.74 -2.75 -3.46
N LEU A 163 -11.13 -1.96 -2.47
CA LEU A 163 -10.49 -1.93 -1.16
C LEU A 163 -10.64 -3.28 -0.44
N LEU A 164 -11.80 -3.93 -0.55
CA LEU A 164 -12.02 -5.27 0.01
C LEU A 164 -11.09 -6.30 -0.63
N MET A 165 -10.93 -6.29 -1.95
CA MET A 165 -9.97 -7.16 -2.64
C MET A 165 -8.53 -6.89 -2.19
N CYS A 166 -8.14 -5.62 -2.06
CA CYS A 166 -6.82 -5.26 -1.53
C CYS A 166 -6.64 -5.75 -0.09
N LEU A 167 -7.67 -5.65 0.75
CA LEU A 167 -7.63 -6.13 2.13
C LEU A 167 -7.41 -7.65 2.19
N ILE A 168 -8.14 -8.41 1.36
CA ILE A 168 -7.99 -9.87 1.28
C ILE A 168 -6.56 -10.25 0.88
N ILE A 169 -6.03 -9.62 -0.18
CA ILE A 169 -4.66 -9.86 -0.65
C ILE A 169 -3.65 -9.52 0.46
N LEU A 170 -3.87 -8.41 1.18
CA LEU A 170 -2.97 -7.99 2.25
C LEU A 170 -3.02 -8.93 3.46
N ILE A 171 -4.19 -9.48 3.80
CA ILE A 171 -4.34 -10.51 4.84
C ILE A 171 -3.58 -11.78 4.44
N ILE A 172 -3.73 -12.23 3.20
CA ILE A 172 -2.98 -13.39 2.67
C ILE A 172 -1.48 -13.12 2.77
N ALA A 173 -1.02 -11.94 2.35
CA ALA A 173 0.38 -11.54 2.49
C ALA A 173 0.85 -11.53 3.95
N GLY A 174 -0.02 -11.11 4.88
CA GLY A 174 0.24 -11.14 6.32
C GLY A 174 0.40 -12.55 6.86
N ILE A 175 -0.48 -13.47 6.47
CA ILE A 175 -0.39 -14.89 6.84
C ILE A 175 0.91 -15.50 6.30
N LEU A 176 1.24 -15.25 5.04
CA LEU A 176 2.49 -15.71 4.43
C LEU A 176 3.73 -15.10 5.12
N SER A 177 3.66 -13.84 5.53
CA SER A 177 4.72 -13.19 6.31
C SER A 177 4.92 -13.84 7.68
N LEU A 178 3.83 -14.25 8.34
CA LEU A 178 3.88 -15.00 9.59
C LEU A 178 4.37 -16.44 9.41
N ALA A 179 4.02 -17.09 8.30
CA ALA A 179 4.46 -18.44 7.97
C ALA A 179 5.95 -18.50 7.59
N ARG A 180 6.57 -17.37 7.24
CA ARG A 180 8.01 -17.28 7.01
C ARG A 180 8.74 -17.72 8.29
N GLY A 181 9.59 -18.75 8.20
CA GLY A 181 10.37 -19.30 9.31
C GLY A 181 11.20 -18.23 10.05
N LYS A 182 11.72 -18.58 11.22
CA LYS A 182 12.68 -17.71 11.93
C LYS A 182 13.87 -17.47 10.99
N GLU A 183 14.21 -16.21 10.79
CA GLU A 183 15.45 -15.86 10.11
C GLU A 183 16.61 -16.43 10.92
N GLU A 184 17.31 -17.41 10.38
CA GLU A 184 18.60 -17.82 10.93
C GLU A 184 19.53 -16.63 10.78
N ARG A 185 19.74 -15.90 11.89
CA ARG A 185 20.83 -14.94 11.95
C ARG A 185 22.07 -15.72 11.59
N GLN A 186 22.68 -15.44 10.46
CA GLN A 186 24.06 -15.79 10.23
C GLN A 186 24.86 -15.11 11.34
N SER A 187 25.00 -15.87 12.46
CA SER A 187 25.84 -15.51 13.57
C SER A 187 27.18 -15.12 12.98
N LYS A 188 27.60 -13.90 13.29
CA LYS A 188 28.90 -13.27 13.01
C LYS A 188 29.90 -14.30 12.48
N ARG A 189 30.00 -14.48 11.18
CA ARG A 189 31.13 -15.11 10.57
C ARG A 189 32.28 -14.14 10.81
N ASN A 190 33.09 -14.47 11.79
CA ASN A 190 34.37 -13.84 12.07
C ASN A 190 35.10 -13.69 10.74
N TYR A 191 35.26 -12.45 10.30
CA TYR A 191 36.30 -12.15 9.35
C TYR A 191 37.64 -12.30 10.07
N PRO A 192 38.58 -13.09 9.51
CA PRO A 192 39.95 -13.09 10.01
C PRO A 192 40.60 -11.72 9.78
#